data_74ef7fd7cc58d337b0b886258066af9d
#
_entry.id   74ef7fd7cc58d337b0b886258066af9d
#
_cell.length_a   1.000
_cell.length_b   1.000
_cell.length_c   1.000
_cell.angle_alpha   90.00
_cell.angle_beta   90.00
_cell.angle_gamma   90.00
#
_symmetry.space_group_name_H-M   'P 1'
#
loop_
_entity.id
_entity.type
_entity.pdbx_description
1 polymer ?
#
loop_
_entity_poly.entity_id
_entity_poly.type
_entity_poly.pdbx_seq_one_letter_code
_entity_poly.pdbx_strand_id
1 'polypeptide(L)'
;MAEHVLAAVRTAPGRTELREFPMPDIPDDGALLKVEVAGICGTDVKMYGKPPFADPVIMGHENVGVIARAGRTFTERKGLAEGDRVFVEHYVGCYRCEWCHRGEYRHCEATDWRTNPDARRYGYTSANHPYHLWGGFAQYLYLPWNAVTHRVPDGVSAELAGLVTPLSNGIEWALVTAGVGYASTVLIQGPGQQGLSQVVACKQAGASLIIVTGTTRDAARLSLARELGADHVIDVTQ
;
A
#
# COMPACT_ATOMS: atom_id res chain seq x y z
N MET A 1 -10.43 -25.15 0.75
CA MET A 1 -10.41 -23.74 1.23
C MET A 1 -11.68 -23.47 2.02
N ALA A 2 -11.70 -22.45 2.88
CA ALA A 2 -12.93 -22.05 3.57
C ALA A 2 -14.02 -21.64 2.56
N GLU A 3 -15.30 -21.88 2.86
CA GLU A 3 -16.42 -21.46 2.00
C GLU A 3 -16.66 -19.95 2.06
N HIS A 4 -16.25 -19.32 3.16
CA HIS A 4 -16.46 -17.90 3.44
C HIS A 4 -15.14 -17.20 3.82
N VAL A 5 -15.09 -15.90 3.58
CA VAL A 5 -13.98 -15.00 3.88
C VAL A 5 -14.44 -13.95 4.88
N LEU A 6 -13.76 -13.85 6.01
CA LEU A 6 -14.00 -12.81 6.99
C LEU A 6 -13.28 -11.53 6.58
N ALA A 7 -13.97 -10.38 6.67
CA ALA A 7 -13.43 -9.07 6.41
C ALA A 7 -13.92 -8.02 7.41
N ALA A 8 -13.08 -7.04 7.70
CA ALA A 8 -13.44 -5.84 8.44
C ALA A 8 -13.98 -4.78 7.47
N VAL A 9 -15.28 -4.58 7.49
CA VAL A 9 -16.01 -3.72 6.54
C VAL A 9 -16.39 -2.41 7.22
N ARG A 10 -15.89 -1.30 6.67
CA ARG A 10 -16.41 0.02 7.04
C ARG A 10 -17.80 0.18 6.43
N THR A 11 -18.79 0.40 7.30
CA THR A 11 -20.22 0.48 6.92
C THR A 11 -20.77 1.90 7.00
N ALA A 12 -20.10 2.76 7.74
CA ALA A 12 -20.40 4.19 7.90
C ALA A 12 -19.16 4.91 8.47
N PRO A 13 -19.12 6.25 8.49
CA PRO A 13 -18.07 7.00 9.15
C PRO A 13 -17.86 6.55 10.60
N GLY A 14 -16.62 6.15 10.93
CA GLY A 14 -16.26 5.68 12.27
C GLY A 14 -16.83 4.32 12.68
N ARG A 15 -17.43 3.58 11.75
CA ARG A 15 -18.05 2.28 12.05
C ARG A 15 -17.50 1.17 11.18
N THR A 16 -16.99 0.11 11.81
CA THR A 16 -16.53 -1.12 11.15
C THR A 16 -17.28 -2.31 11.74
N GLU A 17 -17.65 -3.25 10.87
CA GLU A 17 -18.29 -4.51 11.21
C GLU A 17 -17.47 -5.65 10.62
N LEU A 18 -17.39 -6.77 11.34
CA LEU A 18 -16.92 -8.02 10.75
C LEU A 18 -18.05 -8.62 9.92
N ARG A 19 -17.77 -8.91 8.65
CA ARG A 19 -18.72 -9.55 7.71
C ARG A 19 -18.06 -10.72 7.03
N GLU A 20 -18.87 -11.72 6.74
CA GLU A 20 -18.48 -12.86 5.92
C GLU A 20 -18.96 -12.66 4.48
N PHE A 21 -18.07 -12.97 3.55
CA PHE A 21 -18.36 -12.99 2.11
C PHE A 21 -18.14 -14.39 1.57
N PRO A 22 -18.91 -14.83 0.56
CA PRO A 22 -18.63 -16.09 -0.09
C PRO A 22 -17.22 -16.05 -0.72
N MET A 23 -16.50 -17.17 -0.67
CA MET A 23 -15.24 -17.31 -1.41
C MET A 23 -15.55 -17.18 -2.90
N PRO A 24 -14.96 -16.18 -3.61
CA PRO A 24 -15.33 -15.94 -4.99
C PRO A 24 -14.79 -17.02 -5.93
N ASP A 25 -15.59 -17.35 -6.95
CA ASP A 25 -15.08 -18.02 -8.14
C ASP A 25 -14.29 -17.00 -8.96
N ILE A 26 -13.00 -17.22 -9.09
CA ILE A 26 -12.11 -16.30 -9.83
C ILE A 26 -12.13 -16.65 -11.33
N PRO A 27 -12.08 -15.64 -12.22
CA PRO A 27 -11.93 -15.87 -13.65
C PRO A 27 -10.54 -16.42 -13.99
N ASP A 28 -10.38 -16.98 -15.18
CA ASP A 28 -9.10 -17.55 -15.65
C ASP A 28 -7.95 -16.51 -15.70
N ASP A 29 -8.28 -15.22 -15.81
CA ASP A 29 -7.33 -14.10 -15.78
C ASP A 29 -7.24 -13.39 -14.41
N GLY A 30 -7.80 -13.97 -13.35
CA GLY A 30 -7.77 -13.47 -11.99
C GLY A 30 -7.01 -14.38 -11.03
N ALA A 31 -6.77 -13.87 -9.82
CA ALA A 31 -6.19 -14.63 -8.72
C ALA A 31 -6.81 -14.25 -7.37
N LEU A 32 -6.54 -15.05 -6.37
CA LEU A 32 -6.92 -14.82 -4.97
C LEU A 32 -5.65 -14.81 -4.12
N LEU A 33 -5.42 -13.72 -3.44
CA LEU A 33 -4.32 -13.56 -2.49
C LEU A 33 -4.81 -13.88 -1.08
N LYS A 34 -4.16 -14.79 -0.38
CA LYS A 34 -4.31 -14.94 1.07
C LYS A 34 -3.48 -13.84 1.73
N VAL A 35 -4.12 -12.90 2.38
CA VAL A 35 -3.45 -11.76 3.01
C VAL A 35 -2.67 -12.24 4.24
N GLU A 36 -1.38 -11.90 4.31
CA GLU A 36 -0.53 -12.13 5.48
C GLU A 36 -0.38 -10.85 6.30
N VAL A 37 -0.19 -9.71 5.60
CA VAL A 37 -0.03 -8.38 6.21
C VAL A 37 -0.80 -7.35 5.39
N ALA A 38 -1.52 -6.49 6.09
CA ALA A 38 -2.13 -5.29 5.51
C ALA A 38 -1.77 -4.08 6.38
N GLY A 39 -0.94 -3.18 5.85
CA GLY A 39 -0.54 -1.96 6.53
C GLY A 39 -1.70 -1.00 6.76
N ILE A 40 -1.71 -0.32 7.91
CA ILE A 40 -2.64 0.78 8.18
C ILE A 40 -1.96 2.10 7.78
N CYS A 41 -2.40 2.67 6.68
CA CYS A 41 -1.90 3.95 6.19
C CYS A 41 -2.56 5.12 6.95
N GLY A 42 -1.86 6.26 7.03
CA GLY A 42 -2.46 7.50 7.50
C GLY A 42 -3.71 7.93 6.72
N THR A 43 -3.83 7.47 5.46
CA THR A 43 -5.03 7.66 4.63
C THR A 43 -6.21 6.85 5.15
N ASP A 44 -6.01 5.61 5.61
CA ASP A 44 -7.08 4.81 6.22
C ASP A 44 -7.64 5.52 7.45
N VAL A 45 -6.75 6.02 8.33
CA VAL A 45 -7.16 6.78 9.52
C VAL A 45 -7.95 8.04 9.15
N LYS A 46 -7.49 8.80 8.14
CA LYS A 46 -8.18 10.02 7.68
C LYS A 46 -9.53 9.72 7.05
N MET A 47 -9.62 8.64 6.27
CA MET A 47 -10.84 8.26 5.55
C MET A 47 -11.87 7.61 6.48
N TYR A 48 -11.43 6.96 7.56
CA TYR A 48 -12.30 6.23 8.46
C TYR A 48 -13.45 7.07 9.02
N GLY A 49 -13.17 8.30 9.45
CA GLY A 49 -14.18 9.21 10.02
C GLY A 49 -14.91 10.09 9.01
N LYS A 50 -14.56 10.06 7.71
CA LYS A 50 -15.16 10.93 6.69
C LYS A 50 -16.47 10.38 6.14
N PRO A 51 -17.30 11.23 5.49
CA PRO A 51 -18.47 10.76 4.75
C PRO A 51 -18.13 9.64 3.77
N PRO A 52 -19.08 8.73 3.51
CA PRO A 52 -18.86 7.58 2.64
C PRO A 52 -18.58 8.05 1.21
N PHE A 53 -17.70 7.35 0.53
CA PHE A 53 -17.46 7.47 -0.91
C PHE A 53 -17.74 6.14 -1.64
N ALA A 54 -17.74 5.02 -0.93
CA ALA A 54 -18.02 3.68 -1.48
C ALA A 54 -18.57 2.69 -0.43
N ASP A 55 -19.10 3.17 0.72
CA ASP A 55 -19.58 2.25 1.75
C ASP A 55 -20.70 1.33 1.22
N PRO A 56 -20.70 0.05 1.62
CA PRO A 56 -19.69 -0.59 2.49
C PRO A 56 -18.36 -0.83 1.76
N VAL A 57 -17.24 -0.64 2.45
CA VAL A 57 -15.89 -0.81 1.88
C VAL A 57 -14.98 -1.61 2.80
N ILE A 58 -14.22 -2.55 2.25
CA ILE A 58 -13.10 -3.17 2.93
C ILE A 58 -11.90 -2.25 2.71
N MET A 59 -11.40 -1.64 3.78
CA MET A 59 -10.23 -0.76 3.72
C MET A 59 -8.93 -1.56 3.66
N GLY A 60 -7.78 -0.86 3.71
CA GLY A 60 -6.46 -1.48 3.61
C GLY A 60 -5.97 -1.58 2.16
N HIS A 61 -4.84 -0.96 1.89
CA HIS A 61 -4.28 -0.82 0.54
C HIS A 61 -2.75 -1.00 0.47
N GLU A 62 -2.14 -1.42 1.56
CA GLU A 62 -0.71 -1.77 1.64
C GLU A 62 -0.64 -3.28 1.93
N ASN A 63 -0.78 -4.12 0.89
CA ASN A 63 -1.12 -5.52 1.04
C ASN A 63 0.03 -6.44 0.62
N VAL A 64 0.36 -7.37 1.49
CA VAL A 64 1.28 -8.49 1.22
C VAL A 64 0.57 -9.80 1.53
N GLY A 65 0.80 -10.79 0.70
CA GLY A 65 0.26 -12.13 0.94
C GLY A 65 0.78 -13.16 -0.04
N VAL A 66 0.24 -14.35 0.06
CA VAL A 66 0.58 -15.48 -0.79
C VAL A 66 -0.56 -15.75 -1.77
N ILE A 67 -0.25 -15.95 -3.03
CA ILE A 67 -1.23 -16.35 -4.05
C ILE A 67 -1.80 -17.72 -3.65
N ALA A 68 -3.07 -17.74 -3.26
CA ALA A 68 -3.77 -18.94 -2.81
C ALA A 68 -4.45 -19.69 -3.95
N ARG A 69 -4.88 -18.96 -4.99
CA ARG A 69 -5.43 -19.49 -6.24
C ARG A 69 -5.07 -18.54 -7.38
N ALA A 70 -4.77 -19.08 -8.55
CA ALA A 70 -4.54 -18.31 -9.76
C ALA A 70 -5.17 -19.02 -10.96
N GLY A 71 -5.84 -18.26 -11.81
CA GLY A 71 -6.25 -18.76 -13.11
C GLY A 71 -5.06 -18.93 -14.04
N ARG A 72 -5.20 -19.78 -15.05
CA ARG A 72 -4.12 -20.11 -15.99
C ARG A 72 -3.63 -18.86 -16.72
N THR A 73 -4.54 -18.06 -17.25
CA THR A 73 -4.20 -16.83 -17.98
C THR A 73 -3.51 -15.80 -17.08
N PHE A 74 -3.91 -15.71 -15.79
CA PHE A 74 -3.23 -14.84 -14.82
C PHE A 74 -1.78 -15.31 -14.63
N THR A 75 -1.57 -16.60 -14.38
CA THR A 75 -0.22 -17.19 -14.20
C THR A 75 0.67 -16.95 -15.42
N GLU A 76 0.17 -17.20 -16.62
CA GLU A 76 0.92 -17.01 -17.87
C GLU A 76 1.33 -15.53 -18.07
N ARG A 77 0.42 -14.59 -17.79
CA ARG A 77 0.67 -13.15 -18.00
C ARG A 77 1.56 -12.53 -16.94
N LYS A 78 1.42 -12.95 -15.68
CA LYS A 78 2.13 -12.34 -14.55
C LYS A 78 3.44 -13.05 -14.19
N GLY A 79 3.64 -14.28 -14.65
CA GLY A 79 4.73 -15.14 -14.21
C GLY A 79 4.63 -15.49 -12.72
N LEU A 80 3.41 -15.47 -12.17
CA LEU A 80 3.12 -15.72 -10.77
C LEU A 80 2.25 -16.97 -10.64
N ALA A 81 2.52 -17.79 -9.63
CA ALA A 81 1.79 -19.03 -9.37
C ALA A 81 1.31 -19.12 -7.91
N GLU A 82 0.47 -20.09 -7.63
CA GLU A 82 0.09 -20.43 -6.26
C GLU A 82 1.33 -20.71 -5.40
N GLY A 83 1.36 -20.16 -4.21
CA GLY A 83 2.51 -20.19 -3.30
C GLY A 83 3.46 -19.00 -3.41
N ASP A 84 3.40 -18.19 -4.46
CA ASP A 84 4.23 -16.99 -4.58
C ASP A 84 3.77 -15.91 -3.60
N ARG A 85 4.72 -15.36 -2.83
CA ARG A 85 4.45 -14.17 -2.00
C ARG A 85 4.61 -12.92 -2.84
N VAL A 86 3.61 -12.04 -2.78
CA VAL A 86 3.60 -10.78 -3.51
C VAL A 86 3.18 -9.61 -2.62
N PHE A 87 3.75 -8.45 -2.92
CA PHE A 87 3.19 -7.14 -2.56
C PHE A 87 2.23 -6.69 -3.66
N VAL A 88 1.12 -6.07 -3.28
CA VAL A 88 0.07 -5.60 -4.21
C VAL A 88 -0.10 -4.10 -4.07
N GLU A 89 0.12 -3.37 -5.16
CA GLU A 89 -0.18 -1.93 -5.19
C GLU A 89 -1.69 -1.68 -5.18
N HIS A 90 -2.09 -0.55 -4.64
CA HIS A 90 -3.51 -0.25 -4.51
C HIS A 90 -4.19 0.22 -5.80
N TYR A 91 -3.43 0.55 -6.84
CA TYR A 91 -3.98 0.96 -8.13
C TYR A 91 -4.29 -0.24 -9.03
N VAL A 92 -5.44 -0.18 -9.71
CA VAL A 92 -5.85 -1.18 -10.70
C VAL A 92 -5.98 -0.46 -12.05
N GLY A 93 -4.85 -0.22 -12.72
CA GLY A 93 -4.76 0.57 -13.93
C GLY A 93 -5.49 -0.04 -15.13
N CYS A 94 -5.96 0.78 -16.07
CA CYS A 94 -6.66 0.28 -17.26
C CYS A 94 -5.72 -0.23 -18.36
N TYR A 95 -4.42 0.10 -18.29
CA TYR A 95 -3.35 -0.23 -19.26
C TYR A 95 -3.64 0.20 -20.72
N ARG A 96 -4.56 1.17 -20.94
CA ARG A 96 -4.94 1.66 -22.28
C ARG A 96 -4.99 3.19 -22.38
N CYS A 97 -4.90 3.94 -21.28
CA CYS A 97 -4.81 5.39 -21.29
C CYS A 97 -3.36 5.86 -21.36
N GLU A 98 -3.17 7.13 -21.70
CA GLU A 98 -1.85 7.75 -21.84
C GLU A 98 -1.01 7.61 -20.56
N TRP A 99 -1.62 7.81 -19.40
CA TRP A 99 -0.94 7.67 -18.10
C TRP A 99 -0.41 6.25 -17.87
N CYS A 100 -1.21 5.23 -18.21
CA CYS A 100 -0.77 3.85 -18.09
C CYS A 100 0.36 3.51 -19.08
N HIS A 101 0.30 4.04 -20.30
CA HIS A 101 1.35 3.81 -21.30
C HIS A 101 2.68 4.47 -20.92
N ARG A 102 2.65 5.54 -20.12
CA ARG A 102 3.84 6.20 -19.57
C ARG A 102 4.37 5.53 -18.29
N GLY A 103 3.72 4.48 -17.79
CA GLY A 103 4.04 3.88 -16.49
C GLY A 103 3.48 4.64 -15.29
N GLU A 104 2.70 5.69 -15.53
CA GLU A 104 2.10 6.55 -14.51
C GLU A 104 0.65 6.14 -14.17
N TYR A 105 0.42 4.84 -14.05
CA TYR A 105 -0.91 4.27 -13.80
C TYR A 105 -1.57 4.76 -12.49
N ARG A 106 -0.81 5.37 -11.58
CA ARG A 106 -1.34 6.10 -10.41
C ARG A 106 -2.29 7.26 -10.81
N HIS A 107 -2.12 7.80 -12.01
CA HIS A 107 -2.95 8.85 -12.60
C HIS A 107 -3.98 8.31 -13.60
N CYS A 108 -4.16 7.01 -13.66
CA CYS A 108 -5.13 6.39 -14.54
C CYS A 108 -6.56 6.88 -14.26
N GLU A 109 -7.21 7.44 -15.25
CA GLU A 109 -8.58 7.97 -15.12
C GLU A 109 -9.61 6.90 -14.73
N ALA A 110 -9.39 5.65 -15.14
CA ALA A 110 -10.25 4.53 -14.76
C ALA A 110 -10.17 4.19 -13.26
N THR A 111 -9.17 4.68 -12.53
CA THR A 111 -9.00 4.46 -11.09
C THR A 111 -9.36 5.69 -10.23
N ASP A 112 -9.75 6.79 -10.86
CA ASP A 112 -10.18 7.98 -10.12
C ASP A 112 -11.63 7.84 -9.66
N TRP A 113 -11.80 7.40 -8.43
CA TRP A 113 -13.09 7.23 -7.78
C TRP A 113 -13.92 8.53 -7.64
N ARG A 114 -13.30 9.69 -7.83
CA ARG A 114 -13.99 11.00 -7.76
C ARG A 114 -14.78 11.30 -9.03
N THR A 115 -14.34 10.76 -10.13
CA THR A 115 -14.91 11.02 -11.48
C THR A 115 -15.50 9.78 -12.12
N ASN A 116 -15.08 8.58 -11.69
CA ASN A 116 -15.52 7.31 -12.23
C ASN A 116 -16.14 6.43 -11.13
N PRO A 117 -17.46 6.21 -11.12
CA PRO A 117 -18.13 5.35 -10.15
C PRO A 117 -17.71 3.87 -10.25
N ASP A 118 -17.21 3.44 -11.40
CA ASP A 118 -16.70 2.09 -11.64
C ASP A 118 -15.19 1.96 -11.35
N ALA A 119 -14.58 3.01 -10.80
CA ALA A 119 -13.15 3.00 -10.47
C ALA A 119 -12.82 1.88 -9.49
N ARG A 120 -11.76 1.13 -9.79
CA ARG A 120 -11.28 0.03 -8.97
C ARG A 120 -9.95 0.36 -8.36
N ARG A 121 -9.92 0.33 -7.03
CA ARG A 121 -8.75 0.62 -6.26
C ARG A 121 -8.85 -0.08 -4.91
N TYR A 122 -7.82 -0.79 -4.51
CA TYR A 122 -7.84 -1.49 -3.23
C TYR A 122 -8.01 -0.53 -2.06
N GLY A 123 -8.88 -0.91 -1.12
CA GLY A 123 -9.24 -0.10 0.03
C GLY A 123 -10.26 1.03 -0.26
N TYR A 124 -10.72 1.18 -1.50
CA TYR A 124 -11.64 2.24 -1.93
C TYR A 124 -12.86 1.72 -2.71
N THR A 125 -12.74 0.59 -3.38
CA THR A 125 -13.83 -0.03 -4.12
C THR A 125 -14.86 -0.61 -3.16
N SER A 126 -16.16 -0.40 -3.44
CA SER A 126 -17.24 -0.93 -2.62
C SER A 126 -17.17 -2.44 -2.47
N ALA A 127 -17.47 -2.94 -1.28
CA ALA A 127 -17.64 -4.37 -1.03
C ALA A 127 -18.89 -4.96 -1.73
N ASN A 128 -19.76 -4.13 -2.30
CA ASN A 128 -20.86 -4.57 -3.16
C ASN A 128 -20.43 -4.83 -4.61
N HIS A 129 -19.22 -4.39 -4.99
CA HIS A 129 -18.68 -4.67 -6.32
C HIS A 129 -18.39 -6.18 -6.47
N PRO A 130 -18.56 -6.79 -7.66
CA PRO A 130 -18.24 -8.20 -7.89
C PRO A 130 -16.91 -8.64 -7.30
N TYR A 131 -16.85 -9.86 -6.80
CA TYR A 131 -15.77 -10.49 -6.02
C TYR A 131 -15.62 -9.95 -4.59
N HIS A 132 -16.25 -8.83 -4.18
CA HIS A 132 -16.29 -8.25 -2.84
C HIS A 132 -14.97 -7.89 -2.18
N LEU A 133 -13.91 -8.63 -2.43
CA LEU A 133 -12.62 -8.61 -1.73
C LEU A 133 -11.64 -7.56 -2.31
N TRP A 134 -12.03 -6.27 -2.24
CA TRP A 134 -11.28 -5.15 -2.81
C TRP A 134 -10.48 -4.34 -1.78
N GLY A 135 -10.13 -4.93 -0.63
CA GLY A 135 -9.31 -4.30 0.39
C GLY A 135 -8.63 -5.30 1.29
N GLY A 136 -7.51 -4.90 1.86
CA GLY A 136 -6.61 -5.79 2.60
C GLY A 136 -7.04 -6.12 4.02
N PHE A 137 -8.03 -5.41 4.59
CA PHE A 137 -8.54 -5.76 5.92
C PHE A 137 -9.52 -6.93 5.82
N ALA A 138 -9.10 -7.97 5.11
CA ALA A 138 -9.80 -9.23 4.89
C ALA A 138 -8.80 -10.38 4.86
N GLN A 139 -9.29 -11.60 5.06
CA GLN A 139 -8.44 -12.79 4.97
C GLN A 139 -7.90 -13.05 3.56
N TYR A 140 -8.64 -12.62 2.54
CA TYR A 140 -8.27 -12.74 1.13
C TYR A 140 -8.55 -11.45 0.36
N LEU A 141 -7.78 -11.25 -0.71
CA LEU A 141 -7.88 -10.12 -1.64
C LEU A 141 -8.05 -10.68 -3.06
N TYR A 142 -9.01 -10.16 -3.81
CA TYR A 142 -9.16 -10.51 -5.23
C TYR A 142 -8.14 -9.73 -6.07
N LEU A 143 -7.46 -10.42 -6.97
CA LEU A 143 -6.51 -9.84 -7.93
C LEU A 143 -7.05 -10.00 -9.35
N PRO A 144 -7.54 -8.95 -10.01
CA PRO A 144 -7.83 -8.97 -11.43
C PRO A 144 -6.54 -9.04 -12.27
N TRP A 145 -6.66 -9.37 -13.55
CA TRP A 145 -5.53 -9.45 -14.48
C TRP A 145 -4.64 -8.20 -14.52
N ASN A 146 -5.21 -7.04 -14.24
CA ASN A 146 -4.55 -5.73 -14.25
C ASN A 146 -4.13 -5.24 -12.85
N ALA A 147 -4.19 -6.07 -11.82
CA ALA A 147 -3.57 -5.77 -10.54
C ALA A 147 -2.05 -5.60 -10.70
N VAL A 148 -1.47 -4.60 -10.06
CA VAL A 148 -0.02 -4.40 -10.03
C VAL A 148 0.55 -5.19 -8.86
N THR A 149 1.34 -6.20 -9.17
CA THR A 149 1.90 -7.15 -8.21
C THR A 149 3.40 -7.23 -8.35
N HIS A 150 4.11 -7.28 -7.23
CA HIS A 150 5.56 -7.43 -7.17
C HIS A 150 5.90 -8.66 -6.35
N ARG A 151 6.69 -9.58 -6.91
CA ARG A 151 7.18 -10.75 -6.17
C ARG A 151 8.06 -10.29 -5.01
N VAL A 152 7.78 -10.79 -3.82
CA VAL A 152 8.64 -10.60 -2.66
C VAL A 152 9.84 -11.53 -2.77
N PRO A 153 11.07 -11.02 -2.68
CA PRO A 153 12.28 -11.86 -2.74
C PRO A 153 12.31 -12.89 -1.61
N ASP A 154 12.93 -14.05 -1.89
CA ASP A 154 13.14 -15.07 -0.87
C ASP A 154 13.93 -14.52 0.33
N GLY A 155 13.53 -14.92 1.53
CA GLY A 155 14.12 -14.45 2.77
C GLY A 155 13.60 -13.10 3.29
N VAL A 156 12.77 -12.37 2.53
CA VAL A 156 12.08 -11.17 3.02
C VAL A 156 10.77 -11.56 3.68
N SER A 157 10.58 -11.16 4.94
CA SER A 157 9.33 -11.44 5.66
C SER A 157 8.15 -10.60 5.10
N ALA A 158 6.92 -11.04 5.35
CA ALA A 158 5.73 -10.32 4.92
C ALA A 158 5.64 -8.93 5.59
N GLU A 159 6.04 -8.82 6.86
CA GLU A 159 6.05 -7.55 7.61
C GLU A 159 7.04 -6.55 6.99
N LEU A 160 8.24 -7.02 6.62
CA LEU A 160 9.23 -6.17 5.96
C LEU A 160 8.77 -5.76 4.56
N ALA A 161 8.18 -6.69 3.80
CA ALA A 161 7.58 -6.39 2.50
C ALA A 161 6.41 -5.39 2.62
N GLY A 162 5.67 -5.39 3.73
CA GLY A 162 4.62 -4.41 4.02
C GLY A 162 5.10 -2.96 4.09
N LEU A 163 6.42 -2.74 4.26
CA LEU A 163 7.02 -1.40 4.26
C LEU A 163 7.36 -0.87 2.84
N VAL A 164 7.08 -1.63 1.79
CA VAL A 164 7.40 -1.22 0.39
C VAL A 164 6.78 0.13 0.05
N THR A 165 5.52 0.36 0.38
CA THR A 165 4.84 1.64 0.07
C THR A 165 5.51 2.85 0.73
N PRO A 166 5.73 2.89 2.07
CA PRO A 166 6.42 4.02 2.68
C PRO A 166 7.87 4.17 2.21
N LEU A 167 8.59 3.07 1.97
CA LEU A 167 9.95 3.12 1.44
C LEU A 167 10.01 3.69 0.02
N SER A 168 9.12 3.26 -0.87
CA SER A 168 9.00 3.79 -2.23
C SER A 168 8.67 5.28 -2.23
N ASN A 169 7.76 5.72 -1.35
CA ASN A 169 7.46 7.14 -1.18
C ASN A 169 8.67 7.91 -0.65
N GLY A 170 9.43 7.34 0.28
CA GLY A 170 10.67 7.94 0.79
C GLY A 170 11.69 8.18 -0.33
N ILE A 171 11.89 7.20 -1.20
CA ILE A 171 12.75 7.30 -2.38
C ILE A 171 12.22 8.37 -3.35
N GLU A 172 10.95 8.29 -3.73
CA GLU A 172 10.33 9.22 -4.67
C GLU A 172 10.44 10.67 -4.19
N TRP A 173 10.09 10.94 -2.94
CA TRP A 173 10.04 12.31 -2.44
C TRP A 173 11.42 12.88 -2.13
N ALA A 174 12.33 12.09 -1.58
CA ALA A 174 13.66 12.56 -1.25
C ALA A 174 14.59 12.57 -2.48
N LEU A 175 14.66 11.46 -3.22
CA LEU A 175 15.68 11.35 -4.28
C LEU A 175 15.17 11.87 -5.61
N VAL A 176 13.96 11.51 -6.03
CA VAL A 176 13.43 11.89 -7.35
C VAL A 176 12.89 13.32 -7.32
N THR A 177 12.00 13.63 -6.37
CA THR A 177 11.31 14.94 -6.34
C THR A 177 12.20 16.04 -5.77
N ALA A 178 12.87 15.79 -4.63
CA ALA A 178 13.73 16.80 -4.00
C ALA A 178 15.19 16.79 -4.50
N GLY A 179 15.58 15.79 -5.28
CA GLY A 179 16.92 15.69 -5.87
C GLY A 179 18.05 15.42 -4.87
N VAL A 180 17.72 14.81 -3.72
CA VAL A 180 18.74 14.46 -2.71
C VAL A 180 19.69 13.42 -3.28
N GLY A 181 20.99 13.66 -3.13
CA GLY A 181 22.04 12.78 -3.58
C GLY A 181 23.29 12.88 -2.71
N TYR A 182 24.41 12.47 -3.29
CA TYR A 182 25.72 12.51 -2.61
C TYR A 182 26.03 13.91 -2.08
N ALA A 183 26.53 13.96 -0.84
CA ALA A 183 26.91 15.18 -0.11
C ALA A 183 25.78 16.20 0.16
N SER A 184 24.51 15.84 -0.08
CA SER A 184 23.38 16.71 0.23
C SER A 184 23.21 16.92 1.74
N THR A 185 22.74 18.13 2.12
CA THR A 185 22.21 18.43 3.45
C THR A 185 20.69 18.38 3.40
N VAL A 186 20.07 17.61 4.29
CA VAL A 186 18.63 17.32 4.24
C VAL A 186 17.97 17.61 5.58
N LEU A 187 16.85 18.32 5.55
CA LEU A 187 15.96 18.50 6.70
C LEU A 187 14.65 17.75 6.44
N ILE A 188 14.34 16.78 7.31
CA ILE A 188 13.10 15.99 7.28
C ILE A 188 12.21 16.44 8.44
N GLN A 189 11.02 16.94 8.10
CA GLN A 189 10.05 17.41 9.08
C GLN A 189 9.03 16.32 9.42
N GLY A 190 9.13 15.76 10.64
CA GLY A 190 8.27 14.73 11.16
C GLY A 190 8.80 13.32 11.01
N PRO A 191 9.00 12.58 12.13
CA PRO A 191 9.55 11.23 12.16
C PRO A 191 8.45 10.16 12.02
N GLY A 192 7.42 10.42 11.23
CA GLY A 192 6.42 9.41 10.88
C GLY A 192 7.01 8.36 9.94
N GLN A 193 6.23 7.33 9.59
CA GLN A 193 6.70 6.27 8.68
C GLN A 193 7.31 6.82 7.37
N GLN A 194 6.75 7.89 6.82
CA GLN A 194 7.27 8.53 5.60
C GLN A 194 8.59 9.27 5.85
N GLY A 195 8.71 9.97 6.98
CA GLY A 195 9.96 10.64 7.35
C GLY A 195 11.09 9.65 7.64
N LEU A 196 10.81 8.58 8.37
CA LEU A 196 11.78 7.51 8.62
C LEU A 196 12.23 6.83 7.32
N SER A 197 11.32 6.61 6.37
CA SER A 197 11.64 6.06 5.06
C SER A 197 12.53 7.00 4.24
N GLN A 198 12.32 8.33 4.35
CA GLN A 198 13.20 9.33 3.74
C GLN A 198 14.60 9.32 4.38
N VAL A 199 14.72 9.12 5.70
CA VAL A 199 16.03 8.96 6.35
C VAL A 199 16.80 7.82 5.71
N VAL A 200 16.16 6.64 5.57
CA VAL A 200 16.79 5.47 4.93
C VAL A 200 17.21 5.80 3.48
N ALA A 201 16.31 6.39 2.70
CA ALA A 201 16.59 6.76 1.31
C ALA A 201 17.76 7.75 1.20
N CYS A 202 17.75 8.84 1.99
CA CYS A 202 18.82 9.85 2.00
C CYS A 202 20.17 9.27 2.42
N LYS A 203 20.16 8.37 3.43
CA LYS A 203 21.39 7.71 3.89
C LYS A 203 21.99 6.84 2.80
N GLN A 204 21.17 6.06 2.11
CA GLN A 204 21.61 5.20 0.99
C GLN A 204 22.09 6.01 -0.21
N ALA A 205 21.54 7.21 -0.44
CA ALA A 205 21.97 8.13 -1.50
C ALA A 205 23.28 8.88 -1.18
N GLY A 206 23.83 8.73 0.03
CA GLY A 206 25.07 9.38 0.43
C GLY A 206 24.93 10.84 0.85
N ALA A 207 23.77 11.24 1.37
CA ALA A 207 23.60 12.55 1.99
C ALA A 207 24.64 12.73 3.13
N SER A 208 25.28 13.91 3.20
CA SER A 208 26.32 14.20 4.18
C SER A 208 25.79 14.65 5.54
N LEU A 209 24.55 15.17 5.56
CA LEU A 209 23.91 15.64 6.78
C LEU A 209 22.41 15.42 6.69
N ILE A 210 21.86 14.62 7.61
CA ILE A 210 20.43 14.33 7.72
C ILE A 210 19.93 14.80 9.08
N ILE A 211 19.05 15.78 9.08
CA ILE A 211 18.42 16.36 10.27
C ILE A 211 16.94 15.98 10.27
N VAL A 212 16.44 15.44 11.39
CA VAL A 212 15.02 15.10 11.54
C VAL A 212 14.42 15.90 12.66
N THR A 213 13.28 16.55 12.42
CA THR A 213 12.55 17.27 13.46
C THR A 213 11.28 16.51 13.87
N GLY A 214 10.89 16.68 15.12
CA GLY A 214 9.67 16.12 15.68
C GLY A 214 9.28 16.87 16.95
N THR A 215 8.34 16.33 17.69
CA THR A 215 7.86 16.87 18.96
C THR A 215 8.20 15.92 20.09
N THR A 216 8.04 16.34 21.34
CA THR A 216 8.23 15.46 22.52
C THR A 216 7.42 14.16 22.42
N ARG A 217 6.27 14.18 21.74
CA ARG A 217 5.44 12.98 21.50
C ARG A 217 6.11 11.96 20.59
N ASP A 218 7.09 12.38 19.81
CA ASP A 218 7.77 11.56 18.82
C ASP A 218 9.11 11.01 19.34
N ALA A 219 9.40 11.08 20.63
CA ALA A 219 10.71 10.71 21.20
C ALA A 219 11.23 9.35 20.73
N ALA A 220 10.38 8.30 20.76
CA ALA A 220 10.75 6.97 20.28
C ALA A 220 11.07 6.94 18.78
N ARG A 221 10.32 7.69 17.96
CA ARG A 221 10.53 7.78 16.51
C ARG A 221 11.77 8.61 16.17
N LEU A 222 12.07 9.65 16.94
CA LEU A 222 13.30 10.42 16.80
C LEU A 222 14.52 9.57 17.17
N SER A 223 14.42 8.69 18.21
CA SER A 223 15.46 7.70 18.49
C SER A 223 15.69 6.76 17.31
N LEU A 224 14.61 6.19 16.76
CA LEU A 224 14.68 5.32 15.60
C LEU A 224 15.25 6.05 14.36
N ALA A 225 14.97 7.33 14.16
CA ALA A 225 15.56 8.11 13.08
C ALA A 225 17.09 8.13 13.17
N ARG A 226 17.67 8.25 14.38
CA ARG A 226 19.14 8.15 14.59
C ARG A 226 19.67 6.77 14.22
N GLU A 227 18.99 5.73 14.67
CA GLU A 227 19.37 4.33 14.37
C GLU A 227 19.35 4.06 12.84
N LEU A 228 18.41 4.68 12.13
CA LEU A 228 18.28 4.58 10.68
C LEU A 228 19.27 5.47 9.90
N GLY A 229 20.00 6.35 10.58
CA GLY A 229 21.08 7.12 9.98
C GLY A 229 20.90 8.64 9.97
N ALA A 230 19.96 9.20 10.71
CA ALA A 230 19.90 10.65 10.92
C ALA A 230 21.07 11.11 11.80
N ASP A 231 21.77 12.14 11.36
CA ASP A 231 22.92 12.70 12.11
C ASP A 231 22.45 13.54 13.31
N HIS A 232 21.34 14.28 13.12
CA HIS A 232 20.72 15.06 14.19
C HIS A 232 19.20 14.84 14.24
N VAL A 233 18.69 14.84 15.46
CA VAL A 233 17.25 14.91 15.71
C VAL A 233 16.95 16.06 16.66
N ILE A 234 15.89 16.82 16.38
CA ILE A 234 15.51 18.02 17.09
C ILE A 234 14.06 17.91 17.56
N ASP A 235 13.85 18.02 18.84
CA ASP A 235 12.52 18.25 19.41
C ASP A 235 12.22 19.75 19.34
N VAL A 236 11.30 20.15 18.46
CA VAL A 236 10.95 21.56 18.22
C VAL A 236 10.01 22.14 19.28
N THR A 237 9.64 21.36 20.30
CA THR A 237 8.79 21.80 21.41
C THR A 237 9.58 22.12 22.67
N GLN A 238 10.89 21.96 22.64
CA GLN A 238 11.82 22.28 23.73
C GLN A 238 12.61 23.54 23.46
#